data_375e19769219ac19168407c26e934893
#
_entry.id   375e19769219ac19168407c26e934893
#
_cell.length_a   1.000
_cell.length_b   1.000
_cell.length_c   1.000
_cell.angle_alpha   90.00
_cell.angle_beta   90.00
_cell.angle_gamma   90.00
#
_symmetry.space_group_name_H-M   'P 1'
#
loop_
_entity.id
_entity.type
_entity.pdbx_description
1 polymer ?
#
loop_
_entity_poly.entity_id
_entity_poly.type
_entity_poly.pdbx_seq_one_letter_code
_entity_poly.pdbx_strand_id
1 'polypeptide(L)'
;MLKRIKSVIIGAGLVLDYMYDNAHRIIMGVPRLSRSQITAHLFLGSQYNLIGLEKLKALGVTAIVNMRTTNSYNDAVHEGIKYLHLPTPDNTAPPLETLITGATFIEDEIKKGGVVYVHCRQGLGRGPTIAMAYLIKLGLTYEDAYARIRAVRKFINPQASQVKRLKELEEFYSNSE
;
A
#
# COMPACT_ATOMS: atom_id res chain seq x y z
N MET A 1 -5.70 -33.34 11.69
CA MET A 1 -4.25 -33.20 11.83
C MET A 1 -3.61 -32.52 10.61
N LEU A 2 -3.82 -33.02 9.39
CA LEU A 2 -3.23 -32.44 8.15
C LEU A 2 -3.57 -30.95 7.90
N LYS A 3 -4.81 -30.51 8.16
CA LYS A 3 -5.22 -29.10 8.00
C LYS A 3 -4.48 -28.17 8.97
N ARG A 4 -4.24 -28.60 10.21
CA ARG A 4 -3.49 -27.83 11.21
C ARG A 4 -2.01 -27.70 10.84
N ILE A 5 -1.39 -28.77 10.33
CA ILE A 5 0.01 -28.77 9.90
C ILE A 5 0.18 -27.83 8.70
N LYS A 6 -0.72 -27.89 7.70
CA LYS A 6 -0.71 -26.96 6.55
C LYS A 6 -0.88 -25.49 6.99
N SER A 7 -1.76 -25.20 7.96
CA SER A 7 -1.96 -23.83 8.48
C SER A 7 -0.72 -23.29 9.19
N VAL A 8 -0.02 -24.14 9.97
CA VAL A 8 1.23 -23.74 10.66
C VAL A 8 2.35 -23.49 9.65
N ILE A 9 2.49 -24.33 8.62
CA ILE A 9 3.51 -24.16 7.57
C ILE A 9 3.26 -22.88 6.75
N ILE A 10 2.00 -22.61 6.39
CA ILE A 10 1.62 -21.36 5.69
C ILE A 10 1.91 -20.14 6.57
N GLY A 11 1.56 -20.19 7.86
CA GLY A 11 1.86 -19.11 8.80
C GLY A 11 3.37 -18.86 8.95
N ALA A 12 4.18 -19.89 9.08
CA ALA A 12 5.63 -19.78 9.15
C ALA A 12 6.21 -19.19 7.87
N GLY A 13 5.73 -19.61 6.70
CA GLY A 13 6.15 -19.06 5.40
C GLY A 13 5.84 -17.57 5.25
N LEU A 14 4.68 -17.11 5.72
CA LEU A 14 4.31 -15.68 5.70
C LEU A 14 5.19 -14.85 6.63
N VAL A 15 5.53 -15.36 7.80
CA VAL A 15 6.45 -14.70 8.74
C VAL A 15 7.84 -14.57 8.12
N LEU A 16 8.36 -15.64 7.52
CA LEU A 16 9.66 -15.61 6.83
C LEU A 16 9.67 -14.62 5.66
N ASP A 17 8.63 -14.61 4.83
CA ASP A 17 8.49 -13.63 3.74
C ASP A 17 8.50 -12.19 4.25
N TYR A 18 7.78 -11.93 5.35
CA TYR A 18 7.76 -10.61 5.99
C TYR A 18 9.13 -10.23 6.58
N MET A 19 9.77 -11.15 7.30
CA MET A 19 11.12 -10.93 7.87
C MET A 19 12.14 -10.62 6.78
N TYR A 20 12.11 -11.37 5.68
CA TYR A 20 13.00 -11.14 4.55
C TYR A 20 12.72 -9.80 3.86
N ASP A 21 11.45 -9.42 3.67
CA ASP A 21 11.09 -8.11 3.10
C ASP A 21 11.57 -6.96 3.98
N ASN A 22 11.44 -7.11 5.31
CA ASN A 22 11.90 -6.12 6.27
C ASN A 22 13.43 -6.02 6.35
N ALA A 23 14.14 -7.15 6.33
CA ALA A 23 15.60 -7.17 6.26
C ALA A 23 16.12 -6.52 4.97
N HIS A 24 15.49 -6.84 3.83
CA HIS A 24 15.78 -6.20 2.55
C HIS A 24 15.60 -4.68 2.63
N ARG A 25 14.50 -4.20 3.24
CA ARG A 25 14.27 -2.77 3.44
C ARG A 25 15.36 -2.11 4.29
N ILE A 26 15.82 -2.75 5.34
CA ILE A 26 16.89 -2.21 6.20
C ILE A 26 18.20 -2.08 5.43
N ILE A 27 18.56 -3.09 4.66
CA ILE A 27 19.82 -3.15 3.91
C ILE A 27 19.77 -2.27 2.65
N MET A 28 18.69 -2.40 1.88
CA MET A 28 18.54 -1.79 0.55
C MET A 28 17.79 -0.46 0.55
N GLY A 29 17.26 -0.04 1.71
CA GLY A 29 16.54 1.21 1.89
C GLY A 29 15.08 1.21 1.43
N VAL A 30 14.63 0.14 0.78
CA VAL A 30 13.28 -0.04 0.23
C VAL A 30 12.90 -1.52 0.30
N PRO A 31 11.61 -1.88 0.44
CA PRO A 31 11.19 -3.28 0.40
C PRO A 31 11.48 -3.92 -0.96
N ARG A 32 11.33 -5.23 -1.06
CA ARG A 32 11.49 -5.92 -2.37
C ARG A 32 10.48 -5.40 -3.39
N LEU A 33 10.97 -4.75 -4.43
CA LEU A 33 10.11 -4.13 -5.46
C LEU A 33 9.30 -5.18 -6.25
N SER A 34 9.84 -6.40 -6.44
CA SER A 34 9.11 -7.54 -7.02
C SER A 34 7.91 -8.01 -6.18
N ARG A 35 7.88 -7.68 -4.90
CA ARG A 35 6.76 -7.94 -3.96
C ARG A 35 5.98 -6.68 -3.64
N SER A 36 6.10 -5.65 -4.47
CA SER A 36 5.48 -4.33 -4.27
C SER A 36 4.63 -3.91 -5.46
N GLN A 37 4.85 -4.46 -6.65
CA GLN A 37 4.16 -4.06 -7.87
C GLN A 37 2.76 -4.67 -7.96
N ILE A 38 1.73 -3.87 -7.69
CA ILE A 38 0.32 -4.28 -7.73
C ILE A 38 -0.26 -4.19 -9.15
N THR A 39 0.11 -3.14 -9.88
CA THR A 39 -0.16 -2.94 -11.31
C THR A 39 1.10 -2.41 -11.99
N ALA A 40 1.07 -2.18 -13.30
CA ALA A 40 2.19 -1.55 -14.00
C ALA A 40 2.55 -0.17 -13.40
N HIS A 41 1.57 0.55 -12.84
CA HIS A 41 1.70 1.92 -12.36
C HIS A 41 1.48 2.10 -10.84
N LEU A 42 1.16 1.03 -10.10
CA LEU A 42 0.92 1.09 -8.66
C LEU A 42 1.85 0.14 -7.93
N PHE A 43 2.64 0.69 -7.01
CA PHE A 43 3.49 -0.05 -6.08
C PHE A 43 3.02 0.16 -4.64
N LEU A 44 3.06 -0.89 -3.85
CA LEU A 44 2.71 -0.89 -2.42
C LEU A 44 3.86 -1.45 -1.61
N GLY A 45 4.36 -0.69 -0.65
CA GLY A 45 5.46 -1.13 0.19
C GLY A 45 5.45 -0.63 1.62
N SER A 46 6.57 -0.84 2.29
CA SER A 46 6.90 -0.24 3.57
C SER A 46 7.62 1.09 3.37
N GLN A 47 7.93 1.79 4.48
CA GLN A 47 8.74 3.00 4.42
C GLN A 47 10.10 2.76 3.74
N TYR A 48 10.67 3.80 3.18
CA TYR A 48 11.98 3.84 2.55
C TYR A 48 12.93 4.78 3.30
N ASN A 49 14.21 4.72 2.99
CA ASN A 49 15.22 5.74 3.34
C ASN A 49 15.71 6.46 2.06
N LEU A 50 16.71 7.33 2.16
CA LEU A 50 17.23 8.10 1.02
C LEU A 50 17.77 7.20 -0.11
N ILE A 51 18.45 6.10 0.24
CA ILE A 51 18.92 5.12 -0.77
C ILE A 51 17.72 4.46 -1.46
N GLY A 52 16.68 4.14 -0.70
CA GLY A 52 15.45 3.58 -1.23
C GLY A 52 14.68 4.56 -2.11
N LEU A 53 14.68 5.86 -1.76
CA LEU A 53 14.06 6.89 -2.57
C LEU A 53 14.71 6.99 -3.97
N GLU A 54 16.03 6.96 -4.05
CA GLU A 54 16.73 6.96 -5.35
C GLU A 54 16.39 5.71 -6.19
N LYS A 55 16.20 4.56 -5.54
CA LYS A 55 15.72 3.36 -6.23
C LYS A 55 14.28 3.49 -6.74
N LEU A 56 13.40 4.15 -5.97
CA LEU A 56 12.04 4.45 -6.41
C LEU A 56 12.04 5.42 -7.59
N LYS A 57 12.89 6.46 -7.56
CA LYS A 57 13.10 7.38 -8.71
C LYS A 57 13.59 6.63 -9.93
N ALA A 58 14.60 5.77 -9.78
CA ALA A 58 15.14 4.95 -10.87
C ALA A 58 14.10 3.96 -11.44
N LEU A 59 13.13 3.54 -10.65
CA LEU A 59 11.99 2.72 -11.08
C LEU A 59 10.92 3.53 -11.85
N GLY A 60 11.07 4.85 -11.93
CA GLY A 60 10.12 5.75 -12.58
C GLY A 60 8.97 6.21 -11.67
N VAL A 61 9.08 6.06 -10.35
CA VAL A 61 8.07 6.57 -9.41
C VAL A 61 8.01 8.10 -9.51
N THR A 62 6.83 8.62 -9.85
CA THR A 62 6.54 10.05 -10.00
C THR A 62 5.69 10.61 -8.87
N ALA A 63 5.05 9.73 -8.09
CA ALA A 63 4.22 10.14 -6.97
C ALA A 63 4.33 9.16 -5.78
N ILE A 64 4.21 9.68 -4.56
CA ILE A 64 4.24 8.91 -3.33
C ILE A 64 3.05 9.26 -2.46
N VAL A 65 2.38 8.24 -1.90
CA VAL A 65 1.35 8.39 -0.87
C VAL A 65 1.87 7.83 0.44
N ASN A 66 2.00 8.70 1.45
CA ASN A 66 2.43 8.34 2.80
C ASN A 66 1.26 8.29 3.78
N MET A 67 0.98 7.09 4.31
CA MET A 67 -0.07 6.85 5.32
C MET A 67 0.45 6.90 6.77
N ARG A 68 1.70 7.28 7.00
CA ARG A 68 2.25 7.40 8.36
C ARG A 68 1.81 8.71 9.02
N THR A 69 1.75 8.74 10.33
CA THR A 69 1.50 9.97 11.09
C THR A 69 2.67 10.96 11.01
N THR A 70 3.86 10.47 10.64
CA THR A 70 5.07 11.29 10.51
C THR A 70 5.52 11.37 9.07
N ASN A 71 5.90 12.56 8.64
CA ASN A 71 6.69 12.76 7.44
C ASN A 71 8.18 12.72 7.82
N SER A 72 8.94 11.77 7.26
CA SER A 72 10.34 11.57 7.64
C SER A 72 11.30 12.48 6.87
N TYR A 73 10.84 13.11 5.79
CA TYR A 73 11.65 13.92 4.89
C TYR A 73 10.90 15.20 4.52
N ASN A 74 11.64 16.29 4.32
CA ASN A 74 11.09 17.54 3.83
C ASN A 74 10.84 17.47 2.31
N ASP A 75 10.17 18.48 1.78
CA ASP A 75 9.77 18.52 0.36
C ASP A 75 10.98 18.53 -0.58
N ALA A 76 12.10 19.12 -0.18
CA ALA A 76 13.32 19.18 -1.00
C ALA A 76 13.88 17.77 -1.31
N VAL A 77 13.71 16.81 -0.39
CA VAL A 77 14.14 15.41 -0.60
C VAL A 77 13.30 14.73 -1.68
N HIS A 78 12.04 15.14 -1.84
CA HIS A 78 11.11 14.60 -2.83
C HIS A 78 11.07 15.43 -4.13
N GLU A 79 12.09 16.24 -4.38
CA GLU A 79 12.14 17.02 -5.62
C GLU A 79 11.90 16.14 -6.87
N GLY A 80 10.97 16.59 -7.73
CA GLY A 80 10.52 15.84 -8.91
C GLY A 80 9.50 14.74 -8.62
N ILE A 81 9.09 14.50 -7.35
CA ILE A 81 8.08 13.53 -6.96
C ILE A 81 6.91 14.27 -6.30
N LYS A 82 5.69 14.04 -6.77
CA LYS A 82 4.49 14.50 -6.09
C LYS A 82 4.27 13.72 -4.81
N TYR A 83 4.04 14.41 -3.72
CA TYR A 83 3.96 13.78 -2.41
C TYR A 83 2.62 14.09 -1.72
N LEU A 84 1.85 13.05 -1.45
CA LEU A 84 0.60 13.14 -0.69
C LEU A 84 0.78 12.50 0.69
N HIS A 85 0.64 13.32 1.73
CA HIS A 85 0.68 12.86 3.12
C HIS A 85 -0.74 12.74 3.67
N LEU A 86 -1.14 11.52 4.04
CA LEU A 86 -2.46 11.17 4.62
C LEU A 86 -2.25 10.57 6.01
N PRO A 87 -1.94 11.38 7.03
CA PRO A 87 -1.56 10.89 8.35
C PRO A 87 -2.68 10.08 8.99
N THR A 88 -2.43 8.80 9.19
CA THR A 88 -3.35 7.85 9.83
C THR A 88 -2.64 7.16 11.00
N PRO A 89 -3.19 7.17 12.22
CA PRO A 89 -2.62 6.43 13.35
C PRO A 89 -2.50 4.94 13.05
N ASP A 90 -1.49 4.29 13.63
CA ASP A 90 -1.27 2.86 13.37
C ASP A 90 -2.43 2.02 13.91
N ASN A 91 -2.75 0.94 13.21
CA ASN A 91 -3.86 0.03 13.54
C ASN A 91 -5.27 0.68 13.53
N THR A 92 -5.42 1.86 12.97
CA THR A 92 -6.74 2.52 12.80
C THR A 92 -7.15 2.57 11.33
N ALA A 93 -8.44 2.75 11.09
CA ALA A 93 -8.96 3.07 9.77
C ALA A 93 -8.85 4.58 9.52
N PRO A 94 -8.43 5.00 8.32
CA PRO A 94 -8.56 6.40 7.92
C PRO A 94 -10.04 6.78 7.75
N PRO A 95 -10.40 8.07 7.86
CA PRO A 95 -11.71 8.55 7.45
C PRO A 95 -12.04 8.18 6.00
N LEU A 96 -13.33 8.07 5.66
CA LEU A 96 -13.77 7.73 4.30
C LEU A 96 -13.28 8.76 3.29
N GLU A 97 -13.36 10.03 3.61
CA GLU A 97 -12.86 11.14 2.80
C GLU A 97 -11.35 11.02 2.50
N THR A 98 -10.57 10.57 3.47
CA THR A 98 -9.13 10.31 3.27
C THR A 98 -8.90 9.20 2.25
N LEU A 99 -9.74 8.15 2.24
CA LEU A 99 -9.68 7.09 1.23
C LEU A 99 -10.05 7.61 -0.16
N ILE A 100 -11.12 8.41 -0.25
CA ILE A 100 -11.55 9.03 -1.51
C ILE A 100 -10.45 9.94 -2.07
N THR A 101 -9.88 10.81 -1.22
CA THR A 101 -8.79 11.72 -1.60
C THR A 101 -7.57 10.96 -2.11
N GLY A 102 -7.14 9.95 -1.36
CA GLY A 102 -5.96 9.16 -1.75
C GLY A 102 -6.19 8.32 -3.01
N ALA A 103 -7.37 7.70 -3.14
CA ALA A 103 -7.74 6.94 -4.34
C ALA A 103 -7.80 7.84 -5.59
N THR A 104 -8.37 9.04 -5.46
CA THR A 104 -8.44 10.03 -6.54
C THR A 104 -7.03 10.53 -6.92
N PHE A 105 -6.17 10.85 -5.95
CA PHE A 105 -4.79 11.23 -6.23
C PHE A 105 -4.04 10.14 -7.00
N ILE A 106 -4.16 8.87 -6.57
CA ILE A 106 -3.52 7.73 -7.25
C ILE A 106 -4.03 7.62 -8.69
N GLU A 107 -5.35 7.70 -8.89
CA GLU A 107 -5.96 7.62 -10.21
C GLU A 107 -5.47 8.74 -11.13
N ASP A 108 -5.47 9.97 -10.65
CA ASP A 108 -5.08 11.16 -11.43
C ASP A 108 -3.61 11.09 -11.87
N GLU A 109 -2.72 10.62 -10.98
CA GLU A 109 -1.31 10.47 -11.32
C GLU A 109 -1.08 9.34 -12.32
N ILE A 110 -1.80 8.22 -12.18
CA ILE A 110 -1.72 7.10 -13.14
C ILE A 110 -2.31 7.48 -14.50
N LYS A 111 -3.42 8.22 -14.54
CA LYS A 111 -4.00 8.73 -15.80
C LYS A 111 -3.06 9.66 -16.57
N LYS A 112 -2.15 10.35 -15.88
CA LYS A 112 -1.10 11.16 -16.48
C LYS A 112 0.14 10.34 -16.91
N GLY A 113 0.09 9.02 -16.80
CA GLY A 113 1.20 8.13 -17.14
C GLY A 113 2.21 7.96 -15.99
N GLY A 114 1.94 8.48 -14.81
CA GLY A 114 2.81 8.38 -13.65
C GLY A 114 2.83 6.99 -13.02
N VAL A 115 3.80 6.78 -12.14
CA VAL A 115 3.95 5.58 -11.30
C VAL A 115 3.85 6.01 -9.84
N VAL A 116 2.95 5.38 -9.10
CA VAL A 116 2.66 5.74 -7.71
C VAL A 116 3.20 4.69 -6.75
N TYR A 117 3.94 5.13 -5.73
CA TYR A 117 4.36 4.30 -4.60
C TYR A 117 3.55 4.64 -3.35
N VAL A 118 2.79 3.68 -2.87
CA VAL A 118 1.98 3.80 -1.64
C VAL A 118 2.70 3.12 -0.49
N HIS A 119 2.81 3.81 0.65
CA HIS A 119 3.45 3.21 1.80
C HIS A 119 2.83 3.63 3.15
N CYS A 120 3.09 2.81 4.15
CA CYS A 120 3.00 3.16 5.56
C CYS A 120 4.32 2.76 6.25
N ARG A 121 4.31 2.37 7.52
CA ARG A 121 5.53 1.93 8.20
C ARG A 121 6.03 0.57 7.67
N GLN A 122 5.16 -0.44 7.64
CA GLN A 122 5.48 -1.82 7.29
C GLN A 122 4.79 -2.34 6.03
N GLY A 123 3.81 -1.61 5.51
CA GLY A 123 3.04 -2.04 4.34
C GLY A 123 2.09 -3.21 4.64
N LEU A 124 1.55 -3.30 5.86
CA LEU A 124 0.69 -4.40 6.30
C LEU A 124 -0.79 -4.01 6.35
N GLY A 125 -1.12 -2.81 6.83
CA GLY A 125 -2.51 -2.36 7.05
C GLY A 125 -2.83 -1.08 6.28
N ARG A 126 -2.39 0.09 6.76
CA ARG A 126 -2.73 1.43 6.21
C ARG A 126 -2.39 1.59 4.73
N GLY A 127 -1.18 1.18 4.31
CA GLY A 127 -0.77 1.22 2.90
C GLY A 127 -1.65 0.32 2.02
N PRO A 128 -1.86 -0.96 2.37
CA PRO A 128 -2.84 -1.80 1.67
C PRO A 128 -4.24 -1.19 1.61
N THR A 129 -4.70 -0.54 2.70
CA THR A 129 -6.04 0.06 2.74
C THR A 129 -6.21 1.13 1.67
N ILE A 130 -5.26 2.05 1.52
CA ILE A 130 -5.37 3.09 0.47
C ILE A 130 -5.16 2.52 -0.95
N ALA A 131 -4.32 1.50 -1.12
CA ALA A 131 -4.15 0.83 -2.40
C ALA A 131 -5.43 0.07 -2.82
N MET A 132 -6.12 -0.59 -1.86
CA MET A 132 -7.44 -1.20 -2.10
C MET A 132 -8.49 -0.14 -2.42
N ALA A 133 -8.49 1.01 -1.73
CA ALA A 133 -9.43 2.10 -2.01
C ALA A 133 -9.34 2.57 -3.47
N TYR A 134 -8.14 2.66 -4.03
CA TYR A 134 -7.95 2.95 -5.45
C TYR A 134 -8.53 1.85 -6.35
N LEU A 135 -8.30 0.57 -6.04
CA LEU A 135 -8.84 -0.53 -6.84
C LEU A 135 -10.37 -0.59 -6.77
N ILE A 136 -10.96 -0.31 -5.60
CA ILE A 136 -12.41 -0.22 -5.42
C ILE A 136 -12.99 0.95 -6.24
N LYS A 137 -12.33 2.11 -6.24
CA LYS A 137 -12.70 3.24 -7.10
C LYS A 137 -12.70 2.88 -8.60
N LEU A 138 -11.90 1.90 -9.01
CA LEU A 138 -11.88 1.35 -10.36
C LEU A 138 -12.95 0.27 -10.61
N GLY A 139 -13.89 0.06 -9.69
CA GLY A 139 -14.98 -0.88 -9.81
C GLY A 139 -14.69 -2.31 -9.30
N LEU A 140 -13.57 -2.55 -8.62
CA LEU A 140 -13.35 -3.85 -7.97
C LEU A 140 -14.14 -3.93 -6.65
N THR A 141 -14.60 -5.14 -6.32
CA THR A 141 -15.09 -5.41 -4.97
C THR A 141 -13.94 -5.35 -3.96
N TYR A 142 -14.25 -5.19 -2.67
CA TYR A 142 -13.25 -5.30 -1.61
C TYR A 142 -12.49 -6.64 -1.67
N GLU A 143 -13.22 -7.72 -1.88
CA GLU A 143 -12.67 -9.08 -1.95
C GLU A 143 -11.67 -9.23 -3.11
N ASP A 144 -11.97 -8.71 -4.28
CA ASP A 144 -11.09 -8.75 -5.46
C ASP A 144 -9.87 -7.83 -5.28
N ALA A 145 -10.07 -6.64 -4.73
CA ALA A 145 -8.99 -5.70 -4.41
C ALA A 145 -8.02 -6.32 -3.39
N TYR A 146 -8.55 -6.95 -2.33
CA TYR A 146 -7.77 -7.66 -1.33
C TYR A 146 -7.00 -8.84 -1.94
N ALA A 147 -7.67 -9.67 -2.73
CA ALA A 147 -7.05 -10.82 -3.39
C ALA A 147 -5.91 -10.39 -4.32
N ARG A 148 -6.11 -9.32 -5.09
CA ARG A 148 -5.10 -8.77 -6.01
C ARG A 148 -3.85 -8.30 -5.26
N ILE A 149 -4.01 -7.55 -4.17
CA ILE A 149 -2.87 -7.08 -3.39
C ILE A 149 -2.17 -8.25 -2.70
N ARG A 150 -2.93 -9.18 -2.13
CA ARG A 150 -2.39 -10.34 -1.43
C ARG A 150 -1.63 -11.31 -2.36
N ALA A 151 -1.99 -11.39 -3.64
CA ALA A 151 -1.26 -12.18 -4.62
C ALA A 151 0.21 -11.73 -4.75
N VAL A 152 0.46 -10.44 -4.63
CA VAL A 152 1.80 -9.83 -4.70
C VAL A 152 2.44 -9.76 -3.32
N ARG A 153 1.71 -9.25 -2.32
CA ARG A 153 2.19 -8.99 -0.96
C ARG A 153 1.43 -9.86 0.04
N LYS A 154 1.86 -11.13 0.15
CA LYS A 154 1.12 -12.21 0.84
C LYS A 154 0.84 -11.97 2.32
N PHE A 155 1.63 -11.12 2.98
CA PHE A 155 1.60 -10.86 4.42
C PHE A 155 0.81 -9.60 4.80
N ILE A 156 0.02 -8.99 3.89
CA ILE A 156 -0.88 -7.90 4.27
C ILE A 156 -1.90 -8.38 5.31
N ASN A 157 -2.19 -7.52 6.26
CA ASN A 157 -3.11 -7.80 7.36
C ASN A 157 -3.86 -6.53 7.77
N PRO A 158 -4.82 -6.05 6.96
CA PRO A 158 -5.65 -4.90 7.33
C PRO A 158 -6.47 -5.22 8.58
N GLN A 159 -6.58 -4.25 9.49
CA GLN A 159 -7.38 -4.36 10.71
C GLN A 159 -8.88 -4.42 10.38
N ALA A 160 -9.69 -4.98 11.28
CA ALA A 160 -11.14 -5.09 11.08
C ALA A 160 -11.81 -3.73 10.81
N SER A 161 -11.35 -2.65 11.46
CA SER A 161 -11.82 -1.29 11.20
C SER A 161 -11.48 -0.81 9.80
N GLN A 162 -10.31 -1.17 9.27
CA GLN A 162 -9.90 -0.84 7.90
C GLN A 162 -10.73 -1.60 6.87
N VAL A 163 -10.98 -2.88 7.12
CA VAL A 163 -11.88 -3.70 6.28
C VAL A 163 -13.29 -3.10 6.24
N LYS A 164 -13.86 -2.77 7.41
CA LYS A 164 -15.17 -2.13 7.49
C LYS A 164 -15.21 -0.84 6.66
N ARG A 165 -14.18 0.03 6.79
CA ARG A 165 -14.10 1.29 6.06
C ARG A 165 -13.99 1.10 4.54
N LEU A 166 -13.31 0.04 4.08
CA LEU A 166 -13.22 -0.28 2.65
C LEU A 166 -14.56 -0.77 2.08
N LYS A 167 -15.35 -1.51 2.87
CA LYS A 167 -16.70 -1.91 2.46
C LYS A 167 -17.67 -0.72 2.42
N GLU A 168 -17.56 0.22 3.36
CA GLU A 168 -18.29 1.49 3.30
C GLU A 168 -17.91 2.30 2.03
N LEU A 169 -16.64 2.26 1.61
CA LEU A 169 -16.20 2.90 0.38
C LEU A 169 -16.75 2.21 -0.88
N GLU A 170 -16.80 0.88 -0.90
CA GLU A 170 -17.40 0.10 -1.97
C GLU A 170 -18.88 0.45 -2.14
N GLU A 171 -19.65 0.47 -1.05
CA GLU A 171 -21.05 0.89 -1.05
C GLU A 171 -21.21 2.35 -1.56
N PHE A 172 -20.32 3.25 -1.15
CA PHE A 172 -20.33 4.64 -1.60
C PHE A 172 -20.18 4.76 -3.12
N TYR A 173 -19.23 4.05 -3.74
CA TYR A 173 -19.05 4.10 -5.19
C TYR A 173 -20.16 3.37 -5.95
N SER A 174 -20.65 2.24 -5.43
CA SER A 174 -21.78 1.51 -6.06
C SER A 174 -23.08 2.30 -6.09
N ASN A 175 -23.29 3.20 -5.13
CA ASN A 175 -24.49 4.06 -5.08
C ASN A 175 -24.32 5.38 -5.87
N SER A 176 -23.14 5.65 -6.41
CA SER A 176 -22.83 6.88 -7.13
C SER A 176 -22.82 6.72 -8.65
N GLU A 177 -22.99 5.48 -9.14
CA GLU A 177 -23.18 5.12 -10.55
C GLU A 177 -24.68 5.09 -10.90
#